data_7736371b29773bb671b4299ab32a56aa
#
_entry.id   7736371b29773bb671b4299ab32a56aa
#
_cell.length_a   1.000
_cell.length_b   1.000
_cell.length_c   1.000
_cell.angle_alpha   90.00
_cell.angle_beta   90.00
_cell.angle_gamma   90.00
#
_symmetry.space_group_name_H-M   'P 1'
#
loop_
_entity.id
_entity.type
_entity.pdbx_description
1 polymer ?
#
loop_
_entity_poly.entity_id
_entity_poly.type
_entity_poly.pdbx_seq_one_letter_code
_entity_poly.pdbx_strand_id
1 'polypeptide(L)'
;MEKKYILIGYGDVGRSIATVLEKAHVHFVVIDLNEAKLKDRGFDYYVGNGTDEKILIRAGLKNASTVIIVLNNDDDIIFATLIARNINPQCIILARANTTKSIDKIYRAGADYVASLSIIAGQMLAHIAIGHEVDSILMLEGLEIGKHRIMADSNLVGKTIADAGIRSRIGCTIIGIEENGKTTTDIDPSIILKEDMTLAIIGNSEQISKFKKDYSM
;
A
#
# COMPACT_ATOMS: atom_id res chain seq x y z
N MET A 1 -6.40 24.44 0.92
CA MET A 1 -7.01 23.96 -0.33
C MET A 1 -7.36 22.50 -0.14
N GLU A 2 -8.59 22.12 -0.42
CA GLU A 2 -9.06 20.73 -0.36
C GLU A 2 -8.32 19.89 -1.43
N LYS A 3 -7.80 18.72 -1.01
CA LYS A 3 -7.08 17.85 -1.95
C LYS A 3 -8.09 17.19 -2.88
N LYS A 4 -7.92 17.34 -4.18
CA LYS A 4 -8.75 16.71 -5.20
C LYS A 4 -8.04 15.50 -5.79
N TYR A 5 -8.71 14.34 -5.77
CA TYR A 5 -8.20 13.09 -6.31
C TYR A 5 -8.95 12.70 -7.57
N ILE A 6 -8.24 12.14 -8.55
CA ILE A 6 -8.83 11.60 -9.77
C ILE A 6 -8.43 10.15 -9.91
N LEU A 7 -9.41 9.27 -10.08
CA LEU A 7 -9.23 7.84 -10.31
C LEU A 7 -9.60 7.51 -11.77
N ILE A 8 -8.64 7.04 -12.53
CA ILE A 8 -8.80 6.66 -13.94
C ILE A 8 -8.84 5.14 -14.05
N GLY A 9 -10.00 4.59 -14.37
CA GLY A 9 -10.31 3.17 -14.41
C GLY A 9 -11.10 2.70 -13.19
N TYR A 10 -12.26 2.09 -13.42
CA TYR A 10 -13.15 1.56 -12.38
C TYR A 10 -13.39 0.05 -12.54
N GLY A 11 -12.28 -0.69 -12.78
CA GLY A 11 -12.23 -2.15 -12.71
C GLY A 11 -12.12 -2.63 -11.25
N ASP A 12 -11.65 -3.87 -11.03
CA ASP A 12 -11.53 -4.44 -9.67
C ASP A 12 -10.62 -3.62 -8.76
N VAL A 13 -9.46 -3.20 -9.27
CA VAL A 13 -8.50 -2.37 -8.54
C VAL A 13 -9.09 -0.98 -8.27
N GLY A 14 -9.71 -0.36 -9.28
CA GLY A 14 -10.35 0.95 -9.13
C GLY A 14 -11.48 0.94 -8.11
N ARG A 15 -12.30 -0.11 -8.07
CA ARG A 15 -13.36 -0.28 -7.04
C ARG A 15 -12.78 -0.41 -5.64
N SER A 16 -11.71 -1.18 -5.50
CA SER A 16 -11.02 -1.32 -4.21
C SER A 16 -10.48 0.03 -3.70
N ILE A 17 -9.83 0.79 -4.60
CA ILE A 17 -9.32 2.14 -4.28
C ILE A 17 -10.47 3.07 -3.90
N ALA A 18 -11.54 3.12 -4.69
CA ALA A 18 -12.70 3.97 -4.41
C ALA A 18 -13.30 3.68 -3.04
N THR A 19 -13.45 2.39 -2.68
CA THR A 19 -13.95 1.98 -1.35
C THR A 19 -13.06 2.52 -0.21
N VAL A 20 -11.75 2.54 -0.39
CA VAL A 20 -10.82 3.08 0.62
C VAL A 20 -10.96 4.61 0.71
N LEU A 21 -11.05 5.31 -0.42
CA LEU A 21 -11.22 6.77 -0.46
C LEU A 21 -12.57 7.21 0.14
N GLU A 22 -13.65 6.46 -0.13
CA GLU A 22 -14.97 6.70 0.48
C GLU A 22 -14.94 6.54 2.00
N LYS A 23 -14.33 5.45 2.51
CA LYS A 23 -14.17 5.23 3.96
C LYS A 23 -13.32 6.30 4.64
N ALA A 24 -12.35 6.84 3.92
CA ALA A 24 -11.52 7.94 4.39
C ALA A 24 -12.18 9.32 4.24
N HIS A 25 -13.42 9.38 3.75
CA HIS A 25 -14.16 10.63 3.47
C HIS A 25 -13.40 11.61 2.58
N VAL A 26 -12.66 11.06 1.60
CA VAL A 26 -11.87 11.82 0.65
C VAL A 26 -12.70 12.12 -0.59
N HIS A 27 -12.75 13.38 -1.01
CA HIS A 27 -13.42 13.76 -2.26
C HIS A 27 -12.60 13.33 -3.47
N PHE A 28 -13.20 12.54 -4.37
CA PHE A 28 -12.56 12.07 -5.60
C PHE A 28 -13.52 12.00 -6.77
N VAL A 29 -12.97 12.01 -7.96
CA VAL A 29 -13.68 11.89 -9.24
C VAL A 29 -13.21 10.64 -9.96
N VAL A 30 -14.13 9.85 -10.50
CA VAL A 30 -13.84 8.63 -11.25
C VAL A 30 -14.03 8.85 -12.75
N ILE A 31 -13.12 8.29 -13.56
CA ILE A 31 -13.23 8.25 -15.02
C ILE A 31 -13.21 6.79 -15.47
N ASP A 32 -14.23 6.34 -16.19
CA ASP A 32 -14.29 5.02 -16.83
C ASP A 32 -15.11 5.08 -18.11
N LEU A 33 -14.83 4.19 -19.06
CA LEU A 33 -15.59 4.07 -20.31
C LEU A 33 -16.99 3.50 -20.09
N ASN A 34 -17.19 2.72 -19.05
CA ASN A 34 -18.43 1.99 -18.81
C ASN A 34 -19.33 2.69 -17.81
N GLU A 35 -20.31 3.41 -18.32
CA GLU A 35 -21.31 4.14 -17.52
C GLU A 35 -22.06 3.24 -16.53
N ALA A 36 -22.38 2.01 -16.89
CA ALA A 36 -23.13 1.09 -16.04
C ALA A 36 -22.38 0.74 -14.74
N LYS A 37 -21.04 0.86 -14.71
CA LYS A 37 -20.25 0.67 -13.49
C LYS A 37 -20.28 1.88 -12.56
N LEU A 38 -20.52 3.08 -13.09
CA LEU A 38 -20.42 4.35 -12.39
C LEU A 38 -21.77 4.86 -11.86
N LYS A 39 -22.85 4.44 -12.51
CA LYS A 39 -24.20 4.87 -12.17
C LYS A 39 -24.58 4.48 -10.75
N ASP A 40 -25.33 5.38 -10.07
CA ASP A 40 -25.84 5.21 -8.71
C ASP A 40 -24.75 5.04 -7.63
N ARG A 41 -23.55 5.62 -7.88
CA ARG A 41 -22.46 5.69 -6.92
C ARG A 41 -22.45 7.02 -6.17
N GLY A 42 -21.92 7.02 -4.96
CA GLY A 42 -21.86 8.21 -4.09
C GLY A 42 -20.75 9.21 -4.41
N PHE A 43 -20.02 9.03 -5.53
CA PHE A 43 -18.91 9.89 -5.95
C PHE A 43 -19.19 10.56 -7.31
N ASP A 44 -18.46 11.63 -7.59
CA ASP A 44 -18.48 12.29 -8.88
C ASP A 44 -17.81 11.43 -9.96
N TYR A 45 -18.37 11.42 -11.17
CA TYR A 45 -17.76 10.64 -12.25
C TYR A 45 -17.91 11.29 -13.64
N TYR A 46 -17.05 10.88 -14.55
CA TYR A 46 -17.13 11.17 -15.97
C TYR A 46 -17.04 9.88 -16.77
N VAL A 47 -17.98 9.73 -17.69
CA VAL A 47 -17.94 8.63 -18.67
C VAL A 47 -17.04 9.04 -19.82
N GLY A 48 -15.98 8.29 -20.08
CA GLY A 48 -15.07 8.59 -21.19
C GLY A 48 -13.74 7.85 -21.10
N ASN A 49 -12.94 8.03 -22.15
CA ASN A 49 -11.61 7.42 -22.22
C ASN A 49 -10.63 8.17 -21.32
N GLY A 50 -9.96 7.44 -20.42
CA GLY A 50 -8.90 7.98 -19.55
C GLY A 50 -7.65 8.49 -20.29
N THR A 51 -7.57 8.27 -21.61
CA THR A 51 -6.52 8.83 -22.48
C THR A 51 -7.00 10.06 -23.28
N ASP A 52 -8.24 10.51 -23.06
CA ASP A 52 -8.76 11.72 -23.70
C ASP A 52 -8.48 12.96 -22.82
N GLU A 53 -7.63 13.85 -23.33
CA GLU A 53 -7.25 15.08 -22.65
C GLU A 53 -8.47 15.94 -22.26
N LYS A 54 -9.52 15.99 -23.11
CA LYS A 54 -10.72 16.79 -22.83
C LYS A 54 -11.49 16.22 -21.64
N ILE A 55 -11.58 14.92 -21.50
CA ILE A 55 -12.22 14.25 -20.36
C ILE A 55 -11.42 14.53 -19.09
N LEU A 56 -10.10 14.40 -19.14
CA LEU A 56 -9.22 14.66 -18.00
C LEU A 56 -9.31 16.12 -17.52
N ILE A 57 -9.35 17.07 -18.44
CA ILE A 57 -9.53 18.49 -18.11
C ILE A 57 -10.91 18.75 -17.47
N ARG A 58 -11.97 18.18 -18.04
CA ARG A 58 -13.34 18.28 -17.48
C ARG A 58 -13.44 17.68 -16.07
N ALA A 59 -12.75 16.58 -15.81
CA ALA A 59 -12.66 15.96 -14.49
C ALA A 59 -11.85 16.80 -13.49
N GLY A 60 -11.21 17.88 -13.95
CA GLY A 60 -10.50 18.84 -13.12
C GLY A 60 -9.03 18.51 -12.87
N LEU A 61 -8.39 17.77 -13.79
CA LEU A 61 -6.98 17.37 -13.68
C LEU A 61 -6.02 18.53 -13.46
N LYS A 62 -6.29 19.71 -14.01
CA LYS A 62 -5.46 20.91 -13.82
C LYS A 62 -5.23 21.28 -12.36
N ASN A 63 -6.21 20.97 -11.50
CA ASN A 63 -6.20 21.33 -10.08
C ASN A 63 -6.19 20.07 -9.17
N ALA A 64 -5.94 18.89 -9.74
CA ALA A 64 -5.85 17.67 -8.97
C ALA A 64 -4.56 17.64 -8.14
N SER A 65 -4.64 17.19 -6.90
CA SER A 65 -3.46 16.92 -6.07
C SER A 65 -2.86 15.56 -6.39
N THR A 66 -3.72 14.60 -6.75
CA THR A 66 -3.30 13.22 -7.00
C THR A 66 -4.14 12.61 -8.12
N VAL A 67 -3.49 11.88 -9.00
CA VAL A 67 -4.11 11.09 -10.06
C VAL A 67 -3.72 9.63 -9.89
N ILE A 68 -4.70 8.73 -9.92
CA ILE A 68 -4.49 7.29 -9.77
C ILE A 68 -4.95 6.62 -11.07
N ILE A 69 -4.03 5.96 -11.77
CA ILE A 69 -4.26 5.38 -13.10
C ILE A 69 -4.21 3.86 -12.99
N VAL A 70 -5.36 3.19 -13.18
CA VAL A 70 -5.50 1.73 -13.01
C VAL A 70 -6.24 1.09 -14.19
N LEU A 71 -5.88 1.48 -15.39
CA LEU A 71 -6.40 0.93 -16.63
C LEU A 71 -5.91 -0.50 -16.87
N ASN A 72 -6.59 -1.25 -17.75
CA ASN A 72 -6.26 -2.65 -18.01
C ASN A 72 -5.11 -2.85 -19.03
N ASN A 73 -4.77 -1.82 -19.78
CA ASN A 73 -3.72 -1.88 -20.79
C ASN A 73 -2.56 -0.96 -20.40
N ASP A 74 -1.33 -1.46 -20.45
CA ASP A 74 -0.15 -0.69 -20.06
C ASP A 74 0.15 0.47 -21.01
N ASP A 75 -0.15 0.35 -22.31
CA ASP A 75 0.03 1.44 -23.27
C ASP A 75 -0.93 2.60 -22.95
N ASP A 76 -2.19 2.29 -22.58
CA ASP A 76 -3.15 3.30 -22.15
C ASP A 76 -2.71 3.95 -20.84
N ILE A 77 -2.10 3.19 -19.90
CA ILE A 77 -1.56 3.73 -18.66
C ILE A 77 -0.42 4.69 -18.93
N ILE A 78 0.53 4.31 -19.80
CA ILE A 78 1.65 5.17 -20.22
C ILE A 78 1.11 6.46 -20.84
N PHE A 79 0.14 6.34 -21.74
CA PHE A 79 -0.42 7.50 -22.44
C PHE A 79 -1.18 8.44 -21.51
N ALA A 80 -2.05 7.87 -20.65
CA ALA A 80 -2.76 8.66 -19.62
C ALA A 80 -1.80 9.35 -18.66
N THR A 81 -0.69 8.69 -18.29
CA THR A 81 0.36 9.26 -17.43
C THR A 81 1.05 10.45 -18.11
N LEU A 82 1.43 10.32 -19.37
CA LEU A 82 2.03 11.41 -20.18
C LEU A 82 1.10 12.62 -20.25
N ILE A 83 -0.18 12.40 -20.55
CA ILE A 83 -1.17 13.46 -20.65
C ILE A 83 -1.37 14.11 -19.28
N ALA A 84 -1.51 13.30 -18.22
CA ALA A 84 -1.71 13.82 -16.87
C ALA A 84 -0.54 14.70 -16.43
N ARG A 85 0.70 14.27 -16.63
CA ARG A 85 1.89 15.03 -16.30
C ARG A 85 2.01 16.32 -17.11
N ASN A 86 1.63 16.28 -18.40
CA ASN A 86 1.63 17.47 -19.26
C ASN A 86 0.59 18.52 -18.81
N ILE A 87 -0.63 18.07 -18.45
CA ILE A 87 -1.71 18.97 -18.00
C ILE A 87 -1.42 19.55 -16.62
N ASN A 88 -0.89 18.74 -15.70
CA ASN A 88 -0.59 19.13 -14.33
C ASN A 88 0.79 18.61 -13.89
N PRO A 89 1.86 19.38 -14.09
CA PRO A 89 3.22 18.97 -13.75
C PRO A 89 3.45 18.73 -12.26
N GLN A 90 2.58 19.24 -11.38
CA GLN A 90 2.78 19.21 -9.93
C GLN A 90 1.94 18.12 -9.23
N CYS A 91 1.01 17.47 -9.93
CA CYS A 91 0.21 16.43 -9.30
C CYS A 91 1.04 15.16 -9.02
N ILE A 92 0.68 14.46 -7.96
CA ILE A 92 1.20 13.11 -7.70
C ILE A 92 0.48 12.13 -8.63
N ILE A 93 1.24 11.35 -9.39
CA ILE A 93 0.69 10.33 -10.30
C ILE A 93 1.06 8.95 -9.78
N LEU A 94 0.04 8.20 -9.39
CA LEU A 94 0.14 6.80 -8.99
C LEU A 94 -0.37 5.94 -10.13
N ALA A 95 0.40 4.98 -10.60
CA ALA A 95 -0.01 4.14 -11.73
C ALA A 95 0.13 2.65 -11.40
N ARG A 96 -0.75 1.85 -11.97
CA ARG A 96 -0.63 0.39 -11.99
C ARG A 96 0.22 -0.02 -13.19
N ALA A 97 1.06 -1.03 -13.02
CA ALA A 97 1.66 -1.78 -14.13
C ALA A 97 1.04 -3.17 -14.20
N ASN A 98 0.54 -3.56 -15.37
CA ASN A 98 0.02 -4.92 -15.62
C ASN A 98 1.15 -5.90 -15.90
N THR A 99 2.25 -5.43 -16.49
CA THR A 99 3.45 -6.22 -16.76
C THR A 99 4.69 -5.56 -16.18
N THR A 100 5.66 -6.37 -15.75
CA THR A 100 6.92 -5.88 -15.19
C THR A 100 7.71 -5.03 -16.20
N LYS A 101 7.61 -5.36 -17.49
CA LYS A 101 8.30 -4.64 -18.58
C LYS A 101 7.81 -3.19 -18.77
N SER A 102 6.61 -2.88 -18.28
CA SER A 102 6.01 -1.56 -18.41
C SER A 102 6.37 -0.61 -17.27
N ILE A 103 6.91 -1.12 -16.15
CA ILE A 103 7.22 -0.31 -14.97
C ILE A 103 8.13 0.88 -15.32
N ASP A 104 9.28 0.62 -15.95
CA ASP A 104 10.23 1.67 -16.33
C ASP A 104 9.62 2.68 -17.31
N LYS A 105 8.78 2.19 -18.23
CA LYS A 105 8.12 3.06 -19.22
C LYS A 105 7.11 3.99 -18.54
N ILE A 106 6.36 3.49 -17.57
CA ILE A 106 5.37 4.26 -16.81
C ILE A 106 6.08 5.32 -15.94
N TYR A 107 7.21 4.97 -15.30
CA TYR A 107 8.04 5.97 -14.61
C TYR A 107 8.57 7.04 -15.56
N ARG A 108 9.10 6.66 -16.72
CA ARG A 108 9.57 7.61 -17.74
C ARG A 108 8.45 8.48 -18.31
N ALA A 109 7.22 8.00 -18.31
CA ALA A 109 6.04 8.78 -18.69
C ALA A 109 5.68 9.85 -17.63
N GLY A 110 6.28 9.79 -16.44
CA GLY A 110 6.12 10.79 -15.38
C GLY A 110 5.31 10.34 -14.18
N ALA A 111 5.09 9.04 -13.97
CA ALA A 111 4.51 8.55 -12.73
C ALA A 111 5.49 8.73 -11.57
N ASP A 112 4.97 9.10 -10.38
CA ASP A 112 5.74 9.20 -9.14
C ASP A 112 5.84 7.83 -8.45
N TYR A 113 4.81 6.99 -8.59
CA TYR A 113 4.77 5.63 -8.05
C TYR A 113 4.12 4.67 -9.03
N VAL A 114 4.73 3.48 -9.18
CA VAL A 114 4.18 2.40 -10.01
C VAL A 114 4.02 1.13 -9.19
N ALA A 115 2.78 0.65 -9.10
CA ALA A 115 2.45 -0.61 -8.44
C ALA A 115 2.27 -1.75 -9.44
N SER A 116 3.08 -2.80 -9.35
CA SER A 116 2.87 -4.04 -10.13
C SER A 116 2.14 -5.07 -9.28
N LEU A 117 0.86 -5.26 -9.56
CA LEU A 117 0.02 -6.22 -8.81
C LEU A 117 0.50 -7.66 -8.99
N SER A 118 1.04 -8.01 -10.16
CA SER A 118 1.59 -9.36 -10.42
C SER A 118 2.81 -9.65 -9.56
N ILE A 119 3.70 -8.67 -9.35
CA ILE A 119 4.85 -8.81 -8.45
C ILE A 119 4.38 -8.94 -7.02
N ILE A 120 3.51 -8.02 -6.56
CA ILE A 120 3.01 -8.00 -5.18
C ILE A 120 2.28 -9.32 -4.86
N ALA A 121 1.35 -9.74 -5.72
CA ALA A 121 0.61 -10.97 -5.53
C ALA A 121 1.52 -12.22 -5.61
N GLY A 122 2.49 -12.25 -6.54
CA GLY A 122 3.44 -13.33 -6.67
C GLY A 122 4.32 -13.50 -5.44
N GLN A 123 4.86 -12.41 -4.93
CA GLN A 123 5.65 -12.42 -3.69
C GLN A 123 4.81 -12.88 -2.49
N MET A 124 3.60 -12.36 -2.35
CA MET A 124 2.67 -12.74 -1.30
C MET A 124 2.38 -14.25 -1.33
N LEU A 125 2.00 -14.79 -2.50
CA LEU A 125 1.71 -16.21 -2.66
C LEU A 125 2.94 -17.10 -2.41
N ALA A 126 4.11 -16.67 -2.85
CA ALA A 126 5.36 -17.39 -2.60
C ALA A 126 5.67 -17.45 -1.09
N HIS A 127 5.53 -16.33 -0.37
CA HIS A 127 5.74 -16.29 1.09
C HIS A 127 4.77 -17.22 1.83
N ILE A 128 3.48 -17.23 1.45
CA ILE A 128 2.50 -18.16 2.02
C ILE A 128 2.92 -19.62 1.75
N ALA A 129 3.32 -19.93 0.52
CA ALA A 129 3.66 -21.29 0.11
C ALA A 129 4.88 -21.87 0.86
N ILE A 130 5.85 -21.03 1.22
CA ILE A 130 7.04 -21.45 2.00
C ILE A 130 6.84 -21.37 3.52
N GLY A 131 5.59 -21.16 3.97
CA GLY A 131 5.24 -21.16 5.40
C GLY A 131 5.62 -19.88 6.13
N HIS A 132 5.97 -18.81 5.43
CA HIS A 132 6.07 -17.49 6.05
C HIS A 132 4.66 -16.88 6.18
N GLU A 133 4.25 -16.59 7.40
CA GLU A 133 3.04 -15.80 7.62
C GLU A 133 3.15 -14.47 6.87
N VAL A 134 2.08 -14.09 6.14
CA VAL A 134 2.06 -12.85 5.33
C VAL A 134 1.82 -11.65 6.24
N ASP A 135 2.71 -11.49 7.19
CA ASP A 135 2.64 -10.42 8.18
C ASP A 135 3.66 -9.29 7.91
N SER A 136 4.36 -9.36 6.77
CA SER A 136 5.34 -8.32 6.42
C SER A 136 4.87 -7.47 5.25
N ILE A 137 4.75 -6.17 5.47
CA ILE A 137 4.47 -5.18 4.42
C ILE A 137 5.79 -4.51 4.06
N LEU A 138 6.18 -4.59 2.78
CA LEU A 138 7.34 -3.86 2.27
C LEU A 138 6.96 -2.38 2.17
N MET A 139 7.50 -1.53 3.04
CA MET A 139 7.16 -0.10 3.07
C MET A 139 8.17 0.79 2.34
N LEU A 140 9.43 0.37 2.30
CA LEU A 140 10.54 1.06 1.63
C LEU A 140 11.49 0.00 1.10
N GLU A 141 12.29 0.33 0.08
CA GLU A 141 13.29 -0.59 -0.44
C GLU A 141 14.23 -1.04 0.69
N GLY A 142 14.15 -2.33 1.04
CA GLY A 142 14.95 -2.93 2.11
C GLY A 142 14.41 -2.77 3.53
N LEU A 143 13.20 -2.19 3.74
CA LEU A 143 12.58 -2.09 5.06
C LEU A 143 11.22 -2.82 5.09
N GLU A 144 11.05 -3.69 6.07
CA GLU A 144 9.85 -4.52 6.25
C GLU A 144 9.23 -4.26 7.62
N ILE A 145 7.89 -4.30 7.68
CA ILE A 145 7.15 -4.41 8.94
C ILE A 145 6.64 -5.84 9.06
N GLY A 146 7.06 -6.53 10.12
CA GLY A 146 6.58 -7.87 10.46
C GLY A 146 5.61 -7.83 11.64
N LYS A 147 4.61 -8.72 11.63
CA LYS A 147 3.83 -9.08 12.80
C LYS A 147 4.36 -10.36 13.42
N HIS A 148 4.36 -10.44 14.74
CA HIS A 148 4.76 -11.64 15.47
C HIS A 148 3.88 -11.83 16.70
N ARG A 149 3.10 -12.92 16.72
CA ARG A 149 2.33 -13.31 17.89
C ARG A 149 3.22 -14.07 18.86
N ILE A 150 3.22 -13.65 20.11
CA ILE A 150 4.00 -14.32 21.17
C ILE A 150 3.27 -15.60 21.59
N MET A 151 3.87 -16.74 21.33
CA MET A 151 3.36 -18.03 21.75
C MET A 151 3.70 -18.31 23.22
N ALA A 152 2.94 -19.20 23.87
CA ALA A 152 3.12 -19.53 25.28
C ALA A 152 4.52 -20.04 25.66
N ASP A 153 5.18 -20.73 24.74
CA ASP A 153 6.53 -21.31 24.87
C ASP A 153 7.64 -20.35 24.40
N SER A 154 7.27 -19.15 23.95
CA SER A 154 8.25 -18.14 23.50
C SER A 154 9.13 -17.67 24.67
N ASN A 155 10.42 -17.59 24.42
CA ASN A 155 11.39 -17.04 25.36
C ASN A 155 11.24 -15.51 25.62
N LEU A 156 10.28 -14.87 24.97
CA LEU A 156 9.87 -13.48 25.21
C LEU A 156 8.90 -13.34 26.38
N VAL A 157 8.13 -14.39 26.71
CA VAL A 157 7.12 -14.33 27.76
C VAL A 157 7.76 -14.00 29.12
N GLY A 158 7.19 -13.02 29.82
CA GLY A 158 7.64 -12.56 31.12
C GLY A 158 8.83 -11.60 31.12
N LYS A 159 9.47 -11.34 29.98
CA LYS A 159 10.52 -10.33 29.85
C LYS A 159 9.95 -8.95 29.58
N THR A 160 10.64 -7.91 30.04
CA THR A 160 10.37 -6.56 29.54
C THR A 160 10.92 -6.42 28.12
N ILE A 161 10.43 -5.43 27.36
CA ILE A 161 10.96 -5.09 26.04
C ILE A 161 12.46 -4.78 26.13
N ALA A 162 12.88 -4.08 27.21
CA ALA A 162 14.28 -3.79 27.46
C ALA A 162 15.12 -5.06 27.63
N ASP A 163 14.65 -6.01 28.47
CA ASP A 163 15.36 -7.27 28.76
C ASP A 163 15.37 -8.23 27.57
N ALA A 164 14.32 -8.20 26.74
CA ALA A 164 14.27 -8.97 25.51
C ALA A 164 15.39 -8.56 24.52
N GLY A 165 15.81 -7.29 24.57
CA GLY A 165 16.96 -6.79 23.82
C GLY A 165 16.82 -6.92 22.30
N ILE A 166 15.60 -6.91 21.76
CA ILE A 166 15.30 -7.17 20.33
C ILE A 166 16.11 -6.21 19.44
N ARG A 167 16.11 -4.92 19.80
CA ARG A 167 16.85 -3.91 19.02
C ARG A 167 18.37 -4.12 19.05
N SER A 168 18.93 -4.40 20.21
CA SER A 168 20.38 -4.55 20.40
C SER A 168 20.93 -5.86 19.82
N ARG A 169 20.15 -6.95 19.83
CA ARG A 169 20.57 -8.28 19.39
C ARG A 169 20.30 -8.54 17.91
N ILE A 170 19.19 -8.02 17.39
CA ILE A 170 18.66 -8.36 16.06
C ILE A 170 18.62 -7.13 15.15
N GLY A 171 18.50 -5.92 15.73
CA GLY A 171 18.37 -4.68 14.97
C GLY A 171 16.93 -4.32 14.62
N CYS A 172 15.93 -5.16 14.97
CA CYS A 172 14.52 -4.83 14.79
C CYS A 172 14.04 -3.85 15.86
N THR A 173 13.11 -2.98 15.50
CA THR A 173 12.45 -2.07 16.42
C THR A 173 10.98 -2.45 16.57
N ILE A 174 10.47 -2.57 17.80
CA ILE A 174 9.04 -2.73 18.07
C ILE A 174 8.38 -1.37 17.86
N ILE A 175 7.36 -1.32 16.97
CA ILE A 175 6.62 -0.10 16.61
C ILE A 175 5.15 -0.16 17.03
N GLY A 176 4.67 -1.31 17.50
CA GLY A 176 3.31 -1.49 17.97
C GLY A 176 3.17 -2.79 18.75
N ILE A 177 2.21 -2.80 19.68
CA ILE A 177 1.81 -3.99 20.44
C ILE A 177 0.29 -4.07 20.40
N GLU A 178 -0.23 -5.25 20.07
CA GLU A 178 -1.64 -5.57 20.17
C GLU A 178 -1.85 -6.54 21.35
N GLU A 179 -2.71 -6.17 22.28
CA GLU A 179 -3.18 -6.99 23.39
C GLU A 179 -4.70 -6.91 23.47
N ASN A 180 -5.40 -8.05 23.47
CA ASN A 180 -6.87 -8.12 23.56
C ASN A 180 -7.61 -7.27 22.50
N GLY A 181 -7.10 -7.22 21.26
CA GLY A 181 -7.68 -6.44 20.15
C GLY A 181 -7.44 -4.93 20.24
N LYS A 182 -6.66 -4.47 21.21
CA LYS A 182 -6.27 -3.06 21.34
C LYS A 182 -4.81 -2.89 20.97
N THR A 183 -4.56 -2.04 19.98
CA THR A 183 -3.20 -1.72 19.53
C THR A 183 -2.69 -0.45 20.20
N THR A 184 -1.47 -0.48 20.71
CA THR A 184 -0.72 0.69 21.21
C THR A 184 0.57 0.86 20.41
N THR A 185 0.92 2.10 20.10
CA THR A 185 2.17 2.50 19.44
C THR A 185 3.09 3.30 20.35
N ASP A 186 2.62 3.64 21.54
CA ASP A 186 3.44 4.23 22.60
C ASP A 186 4.11 3.10 23.38
N ILE A 187 5.34 2.77 22.96
CA ILE A 187 6.07 1.58 23.39
C ILE A 187 7.03 1.94 24.50
N ASP A 188 6.62 1.67 25.74
CA ASP A 188 7.49 1.83 26.91
C ASP A 188 8.40 0.58 27.04
N PRO A 189 9.72 0.75 27.19
CA PRO A 189 10.67 -0.35 27.39
C PRO A 189 10.39 -1.26 28.59
N SER A 190 9.63 -0.80 29.57
CA SER A 190 9.24 -1.56 30.78
C SER A 190 8.03 -2.48 30.56
N ILE A 191 7.34 -2.41 29.42
CA ILE A 191 6.21 -3.29 29.11
C ILE A 191 6.67 -4.74 29.18
N ILE A 192 5.95 -5.54 29.97
CA ILE A 192 6.18 -6.98 30.10
C ILE A 192 5.47 -7.69 28.92
N LEU A 193 6.23 -8.45 28.16
CA LEU A 193 5.73 -9.25 27.06
C LEU A 193 4.99 -10.48 27.61
N LYS A 194 3.76 -10.69 27.11
CA LYS A 194 2.88 -11.77 27.53
C LYS A 194 2.53 -12.67 26.35
N GLU A 195 2.12 -13.86 26.64
CA GLU A 195 1.47 -14.77 25.71
C GLU A 195 0.29 -14.05 25.01
N ASP A 196 0.03 -14.41 23.76
CA ASP A 196 -1.02 -13.87 22.88
C ASP A 196 -0.86 -12.37 22.49
N MET A 197 0.11 -11.66 23.01
CA MET A 197 0.44 -10.35 22.47
C MET A 197 0.97 -10.47 21.04
N THR A 198 0.58 -9.54 20.17
CA THR A 198 1.15 -9.42 18.82
C THR A 198 2.05 -8.20 18.76
N LEU A 199 3.30 -8.41 18.37
CA LEU A 199 4.27 -7.34 18.17
C LEU A 199 4.27 -6.91 16.70
N ALA A 200 4.22 -5.62 16.43
CA ALA A 200 4.59 -5.05 15.15
C ALA A 200 6.05 -4.60 15.22
N ILE A 201 6.90 -5.20 14.38
CA ILE A 201 8.34 -4.95 14.35
C ILE A 201 8.76 -4.40 13.00
N ILE A 202 9.76 -3.52 12.97
CA ILE A 202 10.35 -2.98 11.75
C ILE A 202 11.84 -3.32 11.69
N GLY A 203 12.31 -3.72 10.51
CA GLY A 203 13.69 -4.07 10.23
C GLY A 203 13.92 -4.34 8.75
N ASN A 204 15.15 -4.64 8.33
CA ASN A 204 15.39 -5.16 6.99
C ASN A 204 15.06 -6.66 6.91
N SER A 205 15.02 -7.23 5.69
CA SER A 205 14.65 -8.63 5.45
C SER A 205 15.48 -9.63 6.26
N GLU A 206 16.79 -9.37 6.42
CA GLU A 206 17.68 -10.21 7.22
C GLU A 206 17.35 -10.15 8.71
N GLN A 207 17.10 -8.95 9.22
CA GLN A 207 16.72 -8.70 10.61
C GLN A 207 15.37 -9.35 10.96
N ILE A 208 14.36 -9.19 10.09
CA ILE A 208 13.04 -9.81 10.28
C ILE A 208 13.14 -11.33 10.24
N SER A 209 13.92 -11.89 9.29
CA SER A 209 14.14 -13.33 9.20
C SER A 209 14.85 -13.88 10.44
N LYS A 210 15.88 -13.16 10.94
CA LYS A 210 16.58 -13.52 12.17
C LYS A 210 15.65 -13.45 13.38
N PHE A 211 14.83 -12.42 13.49
CA PHE A 211 13.85 -12.29 14.56
C PHE A 211 12.89 -13.49 14.58
N LYS A 212 12.30 -13.83 13.42
CA LYS A 212 11.41 -15.00 13.32
C LYS A 212 12.11 -16.28 13.75
N LYS A 213 13.36 -16.51 13.31
CA LYS A 213 14.13 -17.70 13.67
C LYS A 213 14.42 -17.78 15.18
N ASP A 214 14.70 -16.68 15.83
CA ASP A 214 15.11 -16.64 17.24
C ASP A 214 13.92 -16.69 18.22
N TYR A 215 12.70 -16.30 17.75
CA TYR A 215 11.53 -16.16 18.62
C TYR A 215 10.26 -16.87 18.12
N SER A 216 10.29 -17.50 16.92
CA SER A 216 9.24 -18.41 16.44
C SER A 216 9.75 -19.84 16.56
N MET A 217 9.30 -20.55 17.56
CA MET A 217 9.33 -22.00 17.58
C MET A 217 7.92 -22.50 17.45
#